data_c32cc56225c66fda85ef6586a1e06c92
#
_entry.id   c32cc56225c66fda85ef6586a1e06c92
#
_cell.length_a   1.000
_cell.length_b   1.000
_cell.length_c   1.000
_cell.angle_alpha   90.00
_cell.angle_beta   90.00
_cell.angle_gamma   90.00
#
_symmetry.space_group_name_H-M   'P 1'
#
loop_
_entity.id
_entity.type
_entity.pdbx_description
1 polymer ?
#
loop_
_entity_poly.entity_id
_entity_poly.type
_entity_poly.pdbx_seq_one_letter_code
_entity_poly.pdbx_strand_id
1 'polypeptide(L)'
;IKLEKIFILKLTLFFTMIGLIYSLIATLYFRSTISMYPAGELSQSGGVLGEFQGLAKTFGMGSLGPAPTYNIPDIINSRRLKKDIVQKIWKTQNYPEGSNLVTFWELDKPKFFSPKKWISKFLPKGDFIADSNAKLIHEAVLDLEDLITVREEISGLITVSILMQDPILASNIANYIANYVKDFISYEQHREAIRNLDFVQKQTKLAKNSLTESEQNWIEFKKEIPISLNSPVRGNKTPIFKTF
;
A
#
# COMPACT_ATOMS: atom_id res chain seq x y z
N ILE A 1 -33.34 49.27 -31.30
CA ILE A 1 -33.77 47.83 -31.26
C ILE A 1 -33.06 46.96 -32.32
N LYS A 2 -32.83 47.39 -33.58
CA LYS A 2 -32.10 46.58 -34.58
C LYS A 2 -30.60 46.53 -34.32
N LEU A 3 -29.97 47.60 -33.87
CA LEU A 3 -28.55 47.70 -33.54
C LEU A 3 -28.19 46.83 -32.33
N GLU A 4 -29.04 46.77 -31.33
CA GLU A 4 -28.84 45.92 -30.14
C GLU A 4 -28.91 44.43 -30.51
N LYS A 5 -29.81 44.01 -31.37
CA LYS A 5 -29.91 42.64 -31.86
C LYS A 5 -28.65 42.21 -32.63
N ILE A 6 -28.10 43.11 -33.46
CA ILE A 6 -26.86 42.82 -34.21
C ILE A 6 -25.66 42.75 -33.28
N PHE A 7 -25.61 43.57 -32.24
CA PHE A 7 -24.56 43.53 -31.22
C PHE A 7 -24.60 42.21 -30.42
N ILE A 8 -25.78 41.79 -29.96
CA ILE A 8 -25.97 40.52 -29.28
C ILE A 8 -25.57 39.35 -30.17
N LEU A 9 -25.99 39.35 -31.42
CA LEU A 9 -25.63 38.29 -32.37
C LEU A 9 -24.13 38.18 -32.59
N LYS A 10 -23.42 39.30 -32.77
CA LYS A 10 -21.96 39.31 -32.92
C LYS A 10 -21.25 38.81 -31.66
N LEU A 11 -21.72 39.22 -30.47
CA LEU A 11 -21.15 38.78 -29.19
C LEU A 11 -21.34 37.27 -28.98
N THR A 12 -22.55 36.77 -29.28
CA THR A 12 -22.83 35.33 -29.18
C THR A 12 -21.96 34.53 -30.15
N LEU A 13 -21.86 34.99 -31.42
CA LEU A 13 -21.02 34.32 -32.41
C LEU A 13 -19.54 34.27 -32.00
N PHE A 14 -19.03 35.36 -31.41
CA PHE A 14 -17.65 35.44 -30.89
C PHE A 14 -17.38 34.43 -29.79
N PHE A 15 -18.24 34.31 -28.76
CA PHE A 15 -18.10 33.33 -27.72
C PHE A 15 -18.28 31.89 -28.21
N THR A 16 -19.20 31.66 -29.15
CA THR A 16 -19.37 30.34 -29.76
C THR A 16 -18.11 29.93 -30.52
N MET A 17 -17.47 30.84 -31.24
CA MET A 17 -16.22 30.57 -31.94
C MET A 17 -15.08 30.24 -31.00
N ILE A 18 -14.95 30.96 -29.87
CA ILE A 18 -13.96 30.65 -28.81
C ILE A 18 -14.24 29.28 -28.23
N GLY A 19 -15.50 28.95 -27.93
CA GLY A 19 -15.86 27.62 -27.37
C GLY A 19 -15.53 26.49 -28.35
N LEU A 20 -15.75 26.72 -29.65
CA LEU A 20 -15.42 25.74 -30.69
C LEU A 20 -13.91 25.53 -30.80
N ILE A 21 -13.10 26.60 -30.79
CA ILE A 21 -11.65 26.53 -30.81
C ILE A 21 -11.15 25.80 -29.57
N TYR A 22 -11.68 26.11 -28.38
CA TYR A 22 -11.36 25.43 -27.15
C TYR A 22 -11.66 23.92 -27.19
N SER A 23 -12.86 23.56 -27.72
CA SER A 23 -13.28 22.16 -27.88
C SER A 23 -12.36 21.34 -28.80
N LEU A 24 -11.78 21.97 -29.82
CA LEU A 24 -10.84 21.31 -30.75
C LEU A 24 -9.43 21.11 -30.12
N ILE A 25 -9.06 21.97 -29.17
CA ILE A 25 -7.74 21.92 -28.51
C ILE A 25 -7.79 21.10 -27.25
N ALA A 26 -8.98 20.89 -26.65
CA ALA A 26 -9.13 20.15 -25.40
C ALA A 26 -8.64 18.71 -25.53
N THR A 27 -7.70 18.31 -24.67
CA THR A 27 -7.18 16.95 -24.63
C THR A 27 -8.21 15.99 -24.05
N LEU A 28 -8.40 14.86 -24.73
CA LEU A 28 -9.26 13.76 -24.25
C LEU A 28 -8.53 12.99 -23.14
N TYR A 29 -9.27 12.66 -22.08
CA TYR A 29 -8.78 11.78 -21.01
C TYR A 29 -9.64 10.53 -20.93
N PHE A 30 -8.96 9.39 -20.84
CA PHE A 30 -9.57 8.07 -20.68
C PHE A 30 -9.40 7.63 -19.23
N ARG A 31 -10.50 7.12 -18.65
CA ARG A 31 -10.50 6.61 -17.29
C ARG A 31 -10.44 5.08 -17.30
N SER A 32 -9.45 4.53 -16.61
CA SER A 32 -9.42 3.12 -16.24
C SER A 32 -9.69 2.99 -14.75
N THR A 33 -10.50 2.02 -14.38
CA THR A 33 -10.89 1.79 -12.98
C THR A 33 -10.65 0.34 -12.62
N ILE A 34 -10.00 0.10 -11.48
CA ILE A 34 -9.84 -1.22 -10.87
C ILE A 34 -10.42 -1.18 -9.47
N SER A 35 -10.95 -2.32 -9.04
CA SER A 35 -11.47 -2.49 -7.68
C SER A 35 -10.80 -3.69 -7.02
N MET A 36 -10.47 -3.56 -5.74
CA MET A 36 -9.81 -4.60 -4.98
C MET A 36 -10.35 -4.65 -3.54
N TYR A 37 -10.40 -5.85 -2.98
CA TYR A 37 -10.71 -6.04 -1.57
C TYR A 37 -9.42 -6.37 -0.81
N PRO A 38 -9.20 -5.78 0.38
CA PRO A 38 -8.11 -6.20 1.26
C PRO A 38 -8.39 -7.62 1.76
N ALA A 39 -7.54 -8.57 1.38
CA ALA A 39 -7.73 -9.99 1.71
C ALA A 39 -7.72 -10.29 3.22
N GLY A 40 -7.23 -9.35 4.05
CA GLY A 40 -7.14 -9.50 5.52
C GLY A 40 -8.49 -9.37 6.25
N GLU A 41 -9.45 -8.63 5.73
CA GLU A 41 -10.72 -8.39 6.41
C GLU A 41 -11.71 -9.57 6.29
N LEU A 42 -11.65 -10.33 5.19
CA LEU A 42 -12.47 -11.54 5.06
C LEU A 42 -12.07 -12.66 6.06
N SER A 43 -10.83 -12.65 6.56
CA SER A 43 -10.38 -13.65 7.53
C SER A 43 -10.75 -13.30 8.98
N GLN A 44 -11.16 -12.07 9.26
CA GLN A 44 -11.56 -11.62 10.59
C GLN A 44 -13.01 -12.02 10.97
N SER A 45 -13.84 -12.34 9.99
CA SER A 45 -15.26 -12.67 10.20
C SER A 45 -15.54 -14.16 10.35
N GLY A 46 -14.68 -14.96 11.00
CA GLY A 46 -15.02 -16.31 11.44
C GLY A 46 -14.45 -17.48 10.63
N GLY A 47 -13.37 -17.27 9.90
CA GLY A 47 -12.67 -18.38 9.24
C GLY A 47 -11.77 -19.17 10.22
N VAL A 48 -11.31 -20.34 9.79
CA VAL A 48 -10.42 -21.28 10.51
C VAL A 48 -9.22 -20.59 11.19
N LEU A 49 -8.75 -19.46 10.65
CA LEU A 49 -7.69 -18.63 11.25
C LEU A 49 -8.10 -17.92 12.55
N GLY A 50 -9.39 -17.56 12.71
CA GLY A 50 -9.91 -16.97 13.94
C GLY A 50 -9.94 -17.98 15.09
N GLU A 51 -10.24 -19.24 14.80
CA GLU A 51 -10.20 -20.34 15.79
C GLU A 51 -8.74 -20.65 16.21
N PHE A 52 -7.80 -20.64 15.26
CA PHE A 52 -6.38 -20.79 15.58
C PHE A 52 -5.83 -19.65 16.45
N GLN A 53 -6.31 -18.43 16.25
CA GLN A 53 -5.94 -17.28 17.07
C GLN A 53 -6.47 -17.43 18.52
N GLY A 54 -7.67 -17.98 18.68
CA GLY A 54 -8.24 -18.34 19.99
C GLY A 54 -7.41 -19.41 20.72
N LEU A 55 -7.02 -20.46 20.02
CA LEU A 55 -6.15 -21.51 20.55
C LEU A 55 -4.76 -21.00 20.90
N ALA A 56 -4.14 -20.17 20.04
CA ALA A 56 -2.84 -19.58 20.31
C ALA A 56 -2.84 -18.73 21.58
N LYS A 57 -3.91 -17.97 21.85
CA LYS A 57 -4.08 -17.22 23.11
C LYS A 57 -4.18 -18.14 24.32
N THR A 58 -4.86 -19.28 24.20
CA THR A 58 -5.03 -20.26 25.28
C THR A 58 -3.72 -20.95 25.64
N PHE A 59 -2.84 -21.13 24.68
CA PHE A 59 -1.50 -21.72 24.89
C PHE A 59 -0.41 -20.68 25.25
N GLY A 60 -0.79 -19.46 25.67
CA GLY A 60 0.16 -18.43 26.04
C GLY A 60 0.91 -17.79 24.86
N MET A 61 0.57 -18.15 23.62
CA MET A 61 1.11 -17.57 22.39
C MET A 61 0.40 -16.26 22.02
N GLY A 62 -0.19 -15.55 22.96
CA GLY A 62 -0.89 -14.29 22.79
C GLY A 62 -0.02 -13.13 22.26
N SER A 63 1.25 -13.38 22.03
CA SER A 63 2.20 -12.45 21.43
C SER A 63 2.20 -12.45 19.88
N LEU A 64 1.48 -13.38 19.25
CA LEU A 64 1.18 -13.25 17.82
C LEU A 64 0.11 -12.17 17.69
N GLY A 65 0.55 -10.94 17.46
CA GLY A 65 -0.33 -9.79 17.26
C GLY A 65 -1.38 -10.03 16.15
N PRO A 66 -2.42 -9.19 16.08
CA PRO A 66 -3.38 -9.26 14.99
C PRO A 66 -2.62 -9.19 13.66
N ALA A 67 -3.09 -9.94 12.66
CA ALA A 67 -2.51 -9.89 11.31
C ALA A 67 -2.40 -8.42 10.88
N PRO A 68 -1.26 -7.97 10.35
CA PRO A 68 -1.10 -6.59 9.98
C PRO A 68 -2.12 -6.22 8.91
N THR A 69 -2.87 -5.20 9.19
CA THR A 69 -3.77 -4.58 8.22
C THR A 69 -2.95 -3.61 7.38
N TYR A 70 -2.82 -3.88 6.09
CA TYR A 70 -2.12 -3.00 5.16
C TYR A 70 -3.10 -1.94 4.65
N ASN A 71 -2.77 -0.67 4.86
CA ASN A 71 -3.52 0.43 4.27
C ASN A 71 -3.21 0.51 2.77
N ILE A 72 -4.05 -0.10 1.94
CA ILE A 72 -3.89 -0.13 0.48
C ILE A 72 -3.88 1.28 -0.13
N PRO A 73 -4.75 2.22 0.27
CA PRO A 73 -4.68 3.61 -0.16
C PRO A 73 -3.31 4.26 0.04
N ASP A 74 -2.66 4.03 1.19
CA ASP A 74 -1.33 4.59 1.46
C ASP A 74 -0.25 3.96 0.57
N ILE A 75 -0.35 2.66 0.29
CA ILE A 75 0.57 1.97 -0.63
C ILE A 75 0.47 2.59 -2.03
N ILE A 76 -0.77 2.82 -2.52
CA ILE A 76 -1.03 3.41 -3.84
C ILE A 76 -0.57 4.86 -3.89
N ASN A 77 -0.80 5.62 -2.84
CA ASN A 77 -0.39 7.03 -2.74
C ASN A 77 1.11 7.20 -2.46
N SER A 78 1.83 6.10 -2.20
CA SER A 78 3.26 6.17 -1.89
C SER A 78 4.05 6.77 -3.05
N ARG A 79 4.99 7.66 -2.70
CA ARG A 79 5.91 8.28 -3.67
C ARG A 79 6.75 7.23 -4.40
N ARG A 80 7.03 6.08 -3.77
CA ARG A 80 7.80 5.00 -4.37
C ARG A 80 7.06 4.42 -5.58
N LEU A 81 5.79 4.04 -5.43
CA LEU A 81 4.99 3.51 -6.52
C LEU A 81 4.82 4.53 -7.64
N LYS A 82 4.50 5.80 -7.31
CA LYS A 82 4.36 6.88 -8.30
C LYS A 82 5.65 7.08 -9.10
N LYS A 83 6.81 7.06 -8.43
CA LYS A 83 8.11 7.15 -9.08
C LYS A 83 8.38 5.95 -10.00
N ASP A 84 8.05 4.74 -9.56
CA ASP A 84 8.21 3.53 -10.37
C ASP A 84 7.34 3.60 -11.63
N ILE A 85 6.09 4.08 -11.52
CA ILE A 85 5.19 4.27 -12.66
C ILE A 85 5.76 5.31 -13.63
N VAL A 86 6.28 6.43 -13.13
CA VAL A 86 6.86 7.51 -13.96
C VAL A 86 8.10 7.05 -14.73
N GLN A 87 8.95 6.24 -14.11
CA GLN A 87 10.20 5.78 -14.72
C GLN A 87 10.06 4.55 -15.60
N LYS A 88 8.96 3.79 -15.42
CA LYS A 88 8.71 2.58 -16.22
C LYS A 88 8.44 2.93 -17.68
N ILE A 89 8.91 2.06 -18.57
CA ILE A 89 8.67 2.16 -20.01
C ILE A 89 7.29 1.58 -20.33
N TRP A 90 6.45 2.40 -20.94
CA TRP A 90 5.09 2.08 -21.35
C TRP A 90 4.96 2.13 -22.87
N LYS A 91 4.33 1.10 -23.44
CA LYS A 91 3.93 1.13 -24.85
C LYS A 91 2.59 1.82 -24.97
N THR A 92 2.51 2.81 -25.84
CA THR A 92 1.32 3.61 -26.11
C THR A 92 1.07 3.68 -27.60
N GLN A 93 -0.08 4.19 -28.02
CA GLN A 93 -0.36 4.38 -29.46
C GLN A 93 0.66 5.30 -30.12
N ASN A 94 1.08 6.35 -29.43
CA ASN A 94 2.04 7.33 -29.93
C ASN A 94 3.51 6.88 -29.82
N TYR A 95 3.82 5.93 -28.94
CA TYR A 95 5.16 5.40 -28.70
C TYR A 95 5.15 3.88 -28.66
N PRO A 96 5.07 3.21 -29.82
CA PRO A 96 5.02 1.75 -29.91
C PRO A 96 6.30 1.07 -29.40
N GLU A 97 7.45 1.74 -29.53
CA GLU A 97 8.74 1.29 -28.94
C GLU A 97 8.75 1.40 -27.42
N GLY A 98 7.87 2.21 -26.85
CA GLY A 98 7.77 2.49 -25.43
C GLY A 98 8.43 3.80 -25.02
N SER A 99 7.84 4.47 -24.04
CA SER A 99 8.37 5.70 -23.43
C SER A 99 8.06 5.72 -21.94
N ASN A 100 8.83 6.46 -21.16
CA ASN A 100 8.48 6.78 -19.79
C ASN A 100 7.48 7.95 -19.76
N LEU A 101 6.85 8.21 -18.59
CA LEU A 101 5.87 9.29 -18.49
C LEU A 101 6.48 10.69 -18.66
N VAL A 102 7.75 10.87 -18.33
CA VAL A 102 8.44 12.16 -18.54
C VAL A 102 8.50 12.51 -20.02
N THR A 103 8.85 11.53 -20.87
CA THR A 103 8.88 11.70 -22.33
C THR A 103 7.47 11.72 -22.92
N PHE A 104 6.54 10.93 -22.38
CA PHE A 104 5.13 10.91 -22.82
C PHE A 104 4.46 12.28 -22.64
N TRP A 105 4.69 12.96 -21.54
CA TRP A 105 4.18 14.31 -21.26
C TRP A 105 5.09 15.42 -21.79
N GLU A 106 6.18 15.05 -22.48
CA GLU A 106 7.14 16.01 -23.06
C GLU A 106 7.70 17.02 -22.05
N LEU A 107 7.89 16.59 -20.78
CA LEU A 107 8.41 17.45 -19.72
C LEU A 107 9.88 17.82 -19.95
N ASP A 108 10.62 17.02 -20.71
CA ASP A 108 12.01 17.23 -21.13
C ASP A 108 12.13 18.30 -22.24
N LYS A 109 11.04 18.59 -22.97
CA LYS A 109 11.05 19.59 -24.02
C LYS A 109 10.76 21.00 -23.47
N PRO A 110 11.44 22.03 -23.96
CA PRO A 110 11.16 23.42 -23.57
C PRO A 110 9.76 23.81 -24.03
N LYS A 111 8.80 23.89 -23.09
CA LYS A 111 7.44 24.38 -23.39
C LYS A 111 7.54 25.85 -23.83
N PHE A 112 7.14 26.13 -25.07
CA PHE A 112 7.18 27.45 -25.70
C PHE A 112 6.33 28.50 -24.95
N PHE A 113 5.30 28.04 -24.22
CA PHE A 113 4.42 28.87 -23.41
C PHE A 113 4.18 28.21 -22.06
N SER A 114 4.91 28.57 -21.02
CA SER A 114 4.63 28.13 -19.67
C SER A 114 4.41 29.34 -18.75
N PRO A 115 3.17 29.67 -18.40
CA PRO A 115 2.86 30.76 -17.48
C PRO A 115 3.53 30.57 -16.10
N LYS A 116 3.74 29.33 -15.67
CA LYS A 116 4.50 28.99 -14.44
C LYS A 116 5.95 29.53 -14.49
N LYS A 117 6.64 29.49 -15.66
CA LYS A 117 7.99 30.06 -15.83
C LYS A 117 8.01 31.58 -15.74
N TRP A 118 6.92 32.24 -16.11
CA TRP A 118 6.81 33.67 -16.02
C TRP A 118 6.65 34.13 -14.56
N ILE A 119 5.83 33.41 -13.78
CA ILE A 119 5.62 33.67 -12.36
C ILE A 119 6.86 33.30 -11.54
N SER A 120 7.56 32.20 -11.89
CA SER A 120 8.78 31.78 -11.17
C SER A 120 9.96 32.74 -11.32
N LYS A 121 9.91 33.67 -12.29
CA LYS A 121 10.91 34.74 -12.44
C LYS A 121 10.84 35.77 -11.29
N PHE A 122 9.70 35.86 -10.61
CA PHE A 122 9.47 36.76 -9.49
C PHE A 122 9.67 36.10 -8.11
N LEU A 123 9.82 34.76 -8.05
CA LEU A 123 10.14 34.09 -6.79
C LEU A 123 11.67 33.96 -6.61
N PRO A 124 12.20 34.18 -5.40
CA PRO A 124 13.60 33.96 -5.11
C PRO A 124 13.96 32.50 -5.40
N LYS A 125 14.91 32.29 -6.31
CA LYS A 125 15.48 30.99 -6.60
C LYS A 125 16.36 30.58 -5.41
N GLY A 126 15.90 29.60 -4.64
CA GLY A 126 16.81 28.86 -3.78
C GLY A 126 17.78 28.07 -4.70
N ASP A 127 19.07 28.27 -4.53
CA ASP A 127 20.13 27.55 -5.24
C ASP A 127 20.18 26.08 -4.76
N PHE A 128 19.15 25.31 -5.08
CA PHE A 128 19.21 23.86 -5.00
C PHE A 128 19.72 23.36 -6.35
N ILE A 129 20.95 22.86 -6.36
CA ILE A 129 21.51 22.05 -7.45
C ILE A 129 20.78 20.69 -7.42
N ALA A 130 19.51 20.69 -7.80
CA ALA A 130 18.81 19.45 -8.05
C ALA A 130 19.25 18.96 -9.44
N ASP A 131 19.69 17.72 -9.51
CA ASP A 131 19.87 17.01 -10.77
C ASP A 131 18.64 17.26 -11.66
N SER A 132 18.88 17.77 -12.86
CA SER A 132 17.81 18.15 -13.80
C SER A 132 16.83 17.00 -14.02
N ASN A 133 17.32 15.77 -14.04
CA ASN A 133 16.54 14.54 -14.19
C ASN A 133 15.66 14.27 -12.97
N ALA A 134 16.19 14.46 -11.76
CA ALA A 134 15.41 14.30 -10.52
C ALA A 134 14.27 15.31 -10.42
N LYS A 135 14.45 16.52 -10.95
CA LYS A 135 13.41 17.54 -11.02
C LYS A 135 12.29 17.16 -11.99
N LEU A 136 12.63 16.67 -13.18
CA LEU A 136 11.64 16.22 -14.17
C LEU A 136 10.80 15.03 -13.63
N ILE A 137 11.45 14.06 -12.96
CA ILE A 137 10.78 12.95 -12.32
C ILE A 137 9.84 13.45 -11.21
N HIS A 138 10.28 14.44 -10.42
CA HIS A 138 9.43 15.00 -9.38
C HIS A 138 8.20 15.70 -9.94
N GLU A 139 8.36 16.50 -10.99
CA GLU A 139 7.26 17.17 -11.69
C GLU A 139 6.28 16.12 -12.26
N ALA A 140 6.80 15.09 -12.92
CA ALA A 140 5.98 13.98 -13.43
C ALA A 140 5.24 13.20 -12.33
N VAL A 141 5.82 13.04 -11.14
CA VAL A 141 5.15 12.41 -9.99
C VAL A 141 4.00 13.26 -9.48
N LEU A 142 4.17 14.59 -9.44
CA LEU A 142 3.09 15.51 -9.04
C LEU A 142 1.94 15.51 -10.06
N ASP A 143 2.28 15.56 -11.36
CA ASP A 143 1.26 15.49 -12.42
C ASP A 143 0.49 14.14 -12.37
N LEU A 144 1.19 13.03 -12.08
CA LEU A 144 0.56 11.72 -11.91
C LEU A 144 -0.36 11.65 -10.68
N GLU A 145 -0.01 12.36 -9.61
CA GLU A 145 -0.80 12.39 -8.38
C GLU A 145 -2.20 12.92 -8.62
N ASP A 146 -2.34 13.97 -9.43
CA ASP A 146 -3.64 14.55 -9.78
C ASP A 146 -4.48 13.63 -10.69
N LEU A 147 -3.84 12.65 -11.35
CA LEU A 147 -4.49 11.73 -12.30
C LEU A 147 -4.89 10.39 -11.67
N ILE A 148 -4.43 10.10 -10.45
CA ILE A 148 -4.79 8.90 -9.71
C ILE A 148 -5.74 9.26 -8.57
N THR A 149 -6.92 8.66 -8.57
CA THR A 149 -7.91 8.82 -7.49
C THR A 149 -8.14 7.47 -6.81
N VAL A 150 -7.93 7.41 -5.51
CA VAL A 150 -8.21 6.24 -4.68
C VAL A 150 -9.41 6.55 -3.79
N ARG A 151 -10.38 5.64 -3.77
CA ARG A 151 -11.58 5.72 -2.93
C ARG A 151 -11.76 4.41 -2.19
N GLU A 152 -12.00 4.51 -0.91
CA GLU A 152 -12.41 3.39 -0.06
C GLU A 152 -13.90 3.53 0.25
N GLU A 153 -14.66 2.48 -0.03
CA GLU A 153 -16.09 2.42 0.26
C GLU A 153 -16.32 1.85 1.67
N ILE A 154 -17.48 2.11 2.23
CA ILE A 154 -17.89 1.58 3.55
C ILE A 154 -17.85 0.04 3.57
N SER A 155 -17.99 -0.59 2.41
CA SER A 155 -17.89 -2.05 2.23
C SER A 155 -16.46 -2.59 2.34
N GLY A 156 -15.43 -1.72 2.51
CA GLY A 156 -14.02 -2.09 2.42
C GLY A 156 -13.52 -2.26 0.98
N LEU A 157 -14.38 -2.02 -0.03
CA LEU A 157 -13.95 -2.05 -1.43
C LEU A 157 -13.09 -0.82 -1.73
N ILE A 158 -11.89 -1.05 -2.23
CA ILE A 158 -10.99 0.02 -2.65
C ILE A 158 -11.05 0.13 -4.17
N THR A 159 -11.46 1.31 -4.64
CA THR A 159 -11.58 1.64 -6.06
C THR A 159 -10.50 2.63 -6.44
N VAL A 160 -9.70 2.29 -7.44
CA VAL A 160 -8.62 3.12 -7.99
C VAL A 160 -8.97 3.51 -9.41
N SER A 161 -9.04 4.80 -9.67
CA SER A 161 -9.32 5.37 -10.99
C SER A 161 -8.09 6.12 -11.49
N ILE A 162 -7.68 5.84 -12.72
CA ILE A 162 -6.54 6.44 -13.39
C ILE A 162 -7.04 7.16 -14.64
N LEU A 163 -6.64 8.42 -14.78
CA LEU A 163 -6.94 9.25 -15.95
C LEU A 163 -5.69 9.40 -16.80
N MET A 164 -5.74 9.02 -18.09
CA MET A 164 -4.62 9.20 -19.02
C MET A 164 -5.13 9.64 -20.40
N GLN A 165 -4.26 10.26 -21.18
CA GLN A 165 -4.54 10.70 -22.56
C GLN A 165 -4.57 9.53 -23.54
N ASP A 166 -4.03 8.37 -23.16
CA ASP A 166 -4.02 7.14 -23.95
C ASP A 166 -4.77 6.03 -23.19
N PRO A 167 -5.77 5.36 -23.79
CA PRO A 167 -6.58 4.34 -23.14
C PRO A 167 -5.78 3.09 -22.78
N ILE A 168 -4.78 2.72 -23.60
CA ILE A 168 -3.91 1.57 -23.34
C ILE A 168 -3.03 1.86 -22.12
N LEU A 169 -2.49 3.08 -22.07
CA LEU A 169 -1.68 3.52 -20.93
C LEU A 169 -2.49 3.55 -19.64
N ALA A 170 -3.72 4.08 -19.66
CA ALA A 170 -4.61 4.09 -18.50
C ALA A 170 -4.84 2.67 -17.94
N SER A 171 -5.13 1.71 -18.83
CA SER A 171 -5.34 0.31 -18.46
C SER A 171 -4.07 -0.35 -17.94
N ASN A 172 -2.94 -0.13 -18.59
CA ASN A 172 -1.66 -0.71 -18.19
C ASN A 172 -1.20 -0.21 -16.82
N ILE A 173 -1.36 1.09 -16.53
CA ILE A 173 -1.03 1.66 -15.22
C ILE A 173 -1.97 1.11 -14.16
N ALA A 174 -3.28 1.00 -14.44
CA ALA A 174 -4.24 0.40 -13.51
C ALA A 174 -3.84 -1.03 -13.13
N ASN A 175 -3.57 -1.87 -14.11
CA ASN A 175 -3.13 -3.25 -13.88
C ASN A 175 -1.79 -3.32 -13.14
N TYR A 176 -0.87 -2.40 -13.45
CA TYR A 176 0.40 -2.32 -12.75
C TYR A 176 0.22 -1.99 -11.26
N ILE A 177 -0.63 -1.03 -10.93
CA ILE A 177 -0.95 -0.69 -9.54
C ILE A 177 -1.54 -1.90 -8.81
N ALA A 178 -2.49 -2.62 -9.43
CA ALA A 178 -3.07 -3.81 -8.82
C ALA A 178 -2.03 -4.90 -8.53
N ASN A 179 -1.16 -5.18 -9.49
CA ASN A 179 -0.08 -6.16 -9.33
C ASN A 179 0.93 -5.71 -8.27
N TYR A 180 1.32 -4.43 -8.29
CA TYR A 180 2.25 -3.89 -7.30
C TYR A 180 1.71 -4.03 -5.86
N VAL A 181 0.43 -3.68 -5.63
CA VAL A 181 -0.21 -3.81 -4.31
C VAL A 181 -0.26 -5.28 -3.89
N LYS A 182 -0.65 -6.18 -4.78
CA LYS A 182 -0.67 -7.63 -4.54
C LYS A 182 0.71 -8.15 -4.15
N ASP A 183 1.73 -7.81 -4.92
CA ASP A 183 3.10 -8.28 -4.72
C ASP A 183 3.68 -7.70 -3.42
N PHE A 184 3.42 -6.43 -3.14
CA PHE A 184 3.83 -5.77 -1.89
C PHE A 184 3.23 -6.45 -0.67
N ILE A 185 1.92 -6.69 -0.66
CA ILE A 185 1.22 -7.35 0.46
C ILE A 185 1.73 -8.79 0.62
N SER A 186 1.87 -9.54 -0.47
CA SER A 186 2.39 -10.92 -0.43
C SER A 186 3.80 -10.98 0.12
N TYR A 187 4.66 -10.06 -0.26
CA TYR A 187 6.04 -9.98 0.24
C TYR A 187 6.08 -9.67 1.74
N GLU A 188 5.28 -8.70 2.20
CA GLU A 188 5.23 -8.33 3.62
C GLU A 188 4.66 -9.45 4.48
N GLN A 189 3.59 -10.12 4.02
CA GLN A 189 3.01 -11.28 4.69
C GLN A 189 4.03 -12.44 4.80
N HIS A 190 4.75 -12.72 3.73
CA HIS A 190 5.80 -13.76 3.76
C HIS A 190 6.91 -13.41 4.74
N ARG A 191 7.38 -12.16 4.73
CA ARG A 191 8.41 -11.68 5.65
C ARG A 191 7.97 -11.78 7.11
N GLU A 192 6.71 -11.52 7.39
CA GLU A 192 6.14 -11.64 8.72
C GLU A 192 5.98 -13.11 9.14
N ALA A 193 5.52 -13.97 8.24
CA ALA A 193 5.43 -15.40 8.51
C ALA A 193 6.79 -16.01 8.87
N ILE A 194 7.88 -15.58 8.20
CA ILE A 194 9.24 -16.01 8.54
C ILE A 194 9.64 -15.54 9.95
N ARG A 195 9.36 -14.27 10.30
CA ARG A 195 9.65 -13.76 11.65
C ARG A 195 8.88 -14.50 12.74
N ASN A 196 7.62 -14.80 12.48
CA ASN A 196 6.77 -15.55 13.40
C ASN A 196 7.27 -17.00 13.56
N LEU A 197 7.70 -17.64 12.47
CA LEU A 197 8.30 -18.97 12.51
C LEU A 197 9.57 -19.00 13.36
N ASP A 198 10.49 -18.05 13.14
CA ASP A 198 11.74 -17.94 13.93
C ASP A 198 11.44 -17.74 15.42
N PHE A 199 10.46 -16.88 15.74
CA PHE A 199 10.01 -16.66 17.11
C PHE A 199 9.46 -17.94 17.74
N VAL A 200 8.54 -18.64 17.06
CA VAL A 200 7.94 -19.88 17.56
C VAL A 200 9.00 -20.97 17.75
N GLN A 201 9.94 -21.09 16.83
CA GLN A 201 11.05 -22.05 16.96
C GLN A 201 11.92 -21.75 18.20
N LYS A 202 12.24 -20.47 18.44
CA LYS A 202 12.99 -20.05 19.63
C LYS A 202 12.23 -20.35 20.92
N GLN A 203 10.93 -20.04 20.98
CA GLN A 203 10.09 -20.32 22.12
C GLN A 203 9.96 -21.82 22.40
N THR A 204 9.78 -22.63 21.35
CA THR A 204 9.74 -24.08 21.45
C THR A 204 11.04 -24.66 22.02
N LYS A 205 12.17 -24.14 21.53
CA LYS A 205 13.50 -24.56 22.06
C LYS A 205 13.68 -24.19 23.53
N LEU A 206 13.28 -22.99 23.94
CA LEU A 206 13.34 -22.55 25.32
C LEU A 206 12.46 -23.43 26.22
N ALA A 207 11.20 -23.67 25.82
CA ALA A 207 10.25 -24.49 26.53
C ALA A 207 10.78 -25.94 26.69
N LYS A 208 11.37 -26.51 25.63
CA LYS A 208 11.98 -27.84 25.68
C LYS A 208 13.15 -27.90 26.64
N ASN A 209 14.01 -26.88 26.67
CA ASN A 209 15.14 -26.82 27.62
C ASN A 209 14.64 -26.73 29.07
N SER A 210 13.64 -25.85 29.34
CA SER A 210 13.04 -25.73 30.66
C SER A 210 12.36 -27.02 31.11
N LEU A 211 11.70 -27.73 30.19
CA LEU A 211 11.12 -29.05 30.49
C LEU A 211 12.21 -30.05 30.89
N THR A 212 13.28 -30.15 30.09
CA THR A 212 14.39 -31.06 30.36
C THR A 212 15.05 -30.77 31.74
N GLU A 213 15.25 -29.49 32.06
CA GLU A 213 15.77 -29.04 33.34
C GLU A 213 14.84 -29.44 34.49
N SER A 214 13.52 -29.21 34.30
CA SER A 214 12.53 -29.60 35.31
C SER A 214 12.45 -31.13 35.51
N GLU A 215 12.58 -31.90 34.44
CA GLU A 215 12.66 -33.37 34.50
C GLU A 215 13.90 -33.85 35.23
N GLN A 216 15.06 -33.24 34.99
CA GLN A 216 16.30 -33.54 35.70
C GLN A 216 16.19 -33.24 37.20
N ASN A 217 15.68 -32.05 37.55
CA ASN A 217 15.44 -31.66 38.93
C ASN A 217 14.46 -32.61 39.63
N TRP A 218 13.43 -33.09 38.91
CA TRP A 218 12.48 -34.08 39.43
C TRP A 218 13.15 -35.44 39.68
N ILE A 219 14.02 -35.89 38.77
CA ILE A 219 14.76 -37.15 38.94
C ILE A 219 15.70 -37.06 40.12
N GLU A 220 16.40 -35.92 40.30
CA GLU A 220 17.31 -35.67 41.39
C GLU A 220 16.57 -35.65 42.74
N PHE A 221 15.45 -34.95 42.82
CA PHE A 221 14.57 -34.94 43.99
C PHE A 221 14.10 -36.35 44.38
N LYS A 222 13.72 -37.19 43.40
CA LYS A 222 13.35 -38.59 43.65
C LYS A 222 14.49 -39.46 44.18
N LYS A 223 15.74 -39.17 43.81
CA LYS A 223 16.90 -39.87 44.31
C LYS A 223 17.26 -39.48 45.75
N GLU A 224 17.06 -38.20 46.09
CA GLU A 224 17.34 -37.68 47.44
C GLU A 224 16.28 -38.11 48.46
N ILE A 225 15.04 -38.29 48.04
CA ILE A 225 13.94 -38.73 48.90
C ILE A 225 13.41 -40.06 48.39
N PRO A 226 14.03 -41.20 48.73
CA PRO A 226 13.47 -42.48 48.39
C PRO A 226 12.14 -42.67 49.15
N ILE A 227 11.02 -42.41 48.46
CA ILE A 227 9.71 -42.71 49.01
C ILE A 227 9.61 -44.21 49.08
N SER A 228 9.78 -44.76 50.29
CA SER A 228 9.50 -46.15 50.50
C SER A 228 8.03 -46.40 50.24
N LEU A 229 7.75 -47.18 49.23
CA LEU A 229 6.38 -47.54 48.78
C LEU A 229 5.53 -48.27 49.83
N ASN A 230 6.09 -48.48 51.04
CA ASN A 230 5.48 -49.22 52.15
C ASN A 230 5.08 -48.36 53.34
N SER A 231 5.08 -47.04 53.26
CA SER A 231 4.53 -46.23 54.35
C SER A 231 3.02 -45.97 54.09
N PRO A 232 2.11 -46.48 54.96
CA PRO A 232 0.70 -46.08 54.86
C PRO A 232 0.61 -44.59 55.16
N VAL A 233 0.12 -43.81 54.21
CA VAL A 233 -0.16 -42.39 54.34
C VAL A 233 -1.18 -42.19 55.45
N ARG A 234 -0.69 -41.85 56.62
CA ARG A 234 -1.52 -41.41 57.75
C ARG A 234 -1.38 -39.89 57.84
N GLY A 235 -2.40 -39.20 57.35
CA GLY A 235 -2.85 -37.93 57.89
C GLY A 235 -2.14 -36.65 57.43
N ASN A 236 -2.89 -35.86 56.70
CA ASN A 236 -2.94 -34.40 56.78
C ASN A 236 -1.63 -33.60 56.78
N LYS A 237 -1.14 -33.22 55.61
CA LYS A 237 -0.66 -31.84 55.37
C LYS A 237 -0.74 -31.54 53.89
N THR A 238 -1.72 -30.75 53.50
CA THR A 238 -1.81 -30.13 52.19
C THR A 238 -0.57 -29.25 51.95
N PRO A 239 0.17 -29.45 50.87
CA PRO A 239 1.20 -28.48 50.49
C PRO A 239 0.54 -27.22 49.97
N ILE A 240 0.84 -26.10 50.62
CA ILE A 240 0.44 -24.77 50.18
C ILE A 240 1.29 -24.46 48.97
N PHE A 241 0.68 -24.57 47.76
CA PHE A 241 1.28 -23.98 46.56
C PHE A 241 1.22 -22.47 46.70
N LYS A 242 2.37 -21.82 46.92
CA LYS A 242 2.51 -20.38 46.70
C LYS A 242 2.63 -20.16 45.20
N THR A 243 1.58 -19.63 44.64
CA THR A 243 1.57 -18.98 43.30
C THR A 243 2.38 -17.70 43.40
N PHE A 244 3.38 -17.58 42.52
CA PHE A 244 4.01 -16.31 42.14
C PHE A 244 3.47 -15.90 40.76
#